data_fd438b7739dfbf8ba880aeaf8815ee4f
#
_entry.id   fd438b7739dfbf8ba880aeaf8815ee4f
#
_cell.length_a   1.000
_cell.length_b   1.000
_cell.length_c   1.000
_cell.angle_alpha   90.00
_cell.angle_beta   90.00
_cell.angle_gamma   90.00
#
_symmetry.space_group_name_H-M   'P 1'
#
loop_
_entity.id
_entity.type
_entity.pdbx_description
1 polymer ?
#
loop_
_entity_poly.entity_id
_entity_poly.type
_entity_poly.pdbx_seq_one_letter_code
_entity_poly.pdbx_strand_id
1 'polypeptide(L)'
;MAVKIKLMRLGKIRQPYYRVVVADARTRRSGRAIETIGKYHPKLEPSLIEIDSERAQYWLSVGAQPTEPVLKLLKITGDWQKFKGLPGAEGTLKPQPTKPDKLELFNAALAAAGEEPNTEATTPRKKADRRPKAEDTAETTTESSTDAPAES
;
A
#
# COMPACT_ATOMS: atom_id res chain seq x y z
N MET A 1 2.74 -20.45 -25.00
CA MET A 1 3.51 -19.40 -24.29
C MET A 1 3.69 -19.86 -22.85
N ALA A 2 4.87 -19.64 -22.26
CA ALA A 2 5.12 -20.11 -20.90
C ALA A 2 4.58 -19.08 -19.89
N VAL A 3 3.73 -19.52 -18.97
CA VAL A 3 3.19 -18.73 -17.87
C VAL A 3 4.10 -18.91 -16.65
N LYS A 4 4.42 -17.82 -15.97
CA LYS A 4 5.24 -17.85 -14.76
C LYS A 4 4.54 -17.15 -13.59
N ILE A 5 4.74 -17.70 -12.39
CA ILE A 5 4.40 -17.04 -11.14
C ILE A 5 5.63 -16.28 -10.67
N LYS A 6 5.52 -14.95 -10.58
CA LYS A 6 6.65 -14.07 -10.27
C LYS A 6 6.28 -12.95 -9.30
N LEU A 7 7.29 -12.31 -8.75
CA LEU A 7 7.11 -11.15 -7.89
C LEU A 7 7.09 -9.86 -8.73
N MET A 8 6.02 -9.09 -8.62
CA MET A 8 5.91 -7.73 -9.14
C MET A 8 6.32 -6.76 -8.03
N ARG A 9 7.30 -5.89 -8.29
CA ARG A 9 7.73 -4.90 -7.29
C ARG A 9 6.85 -3.66 -7.35
N LEU A 10 6.43 -3.22 -6.18
CA LEU A 10 5.68 -2.01 -5.90
C LEU A 10 6.40 -1.23 -4.78
N GLY A 11 5.85 -0.07 -4.40
CA GLY A 11 6.39 0.73 -3.31
C GLY A 11 7.48 1.70 -3.75
N LYS A 12 8.05 2.38 -2.76
CA LYS A 12 9.05 3.43 -2.91
C LYS A 12 10.49 2.88 -2.87
N ILE A 13 11.46 3.75 -3.09
CA ILE A 13 12.87 3.47 -2.85
C ILE A 13 13.04 3.14 -1.36
N ARG A 14 13.79 2.08 -1.04
CA ARG A 14 14.01 1.54 0.32
C ARG A 14 12.78 0.97 1.04
N GLN A 15 11.56 1.05 0.45
CA GLN A 15 10.34 0.43 0.96
C GLN A 15 9.70 -0.47 -0.11
N PRO A 16 10.29 -1.62 -0.41
CA PRO A 16 9.77 -2.53 -1.41
C PRO A 16 8.55 -3.29 -0.87
N TYR A 17 7.50 -3.30 -1.66
CA TYR A 17 6.37 -4.21 -1.53
C TYR A 17 6.31 -5.07 -2.78
N TYR A 18 5.86 -6.29 -2.61
CA TYR A 18 5.74 -7.21 -3.73
C TYR A 18 4.34 -7.80 -3.80
N ARG A 19 3.86 -7.99 -5.01
CA ARG A 19 2.70 -8.85 -5.30
C ARG A 19 3.18 -10.13 -5.95
N VAL A 20 2.59 -11.24 -5.54
CA VAL A 20 2.76 -12.51 -6.23
C VAL A 20 1.77 -12.52 -7.39
N VAL A 21 2.28 -12.56 -8.60
CA VAL A 21 1.48 -12.42 -9.82
C VAL A 21 1.76 -13.54 -10.80
N VAL A 22 0.73 -13.90 -11.55
CA VAL A 22 0.81 -14.77 -12.69
C VAL A 22 0.94 -13.93 -13.94
N ALA A 23 1.95 -14.15 -14.73
CA ALA A 23 2.17 -13.40 -15.97
C ALA A 23 2.94 -14.23 -17.00
N ASP A 24 2.90 -13.79 -18.26
CA ASP A 24 3.73 -14.34 -19.33
C ASP A 24 5.21 -14.22 -18.95
N ALA A 25 5.98 -15.24 -19.31
CA ALA A 25 7.42 -15.30 -19.08
C ALA A 25 8.18 -14.12 -19.68
N ARG A 26 7.74 -13.60 -20.83
CA ARG A 26 8.35 -12.48 -21.55
C ARG A 26 8.04 -11.13 -20.93
N THR A 27 6.99 -11.02 -20.12
CA THR A 27 6.59 -9.75 -19.51
C THR A 27 7.63 -9.30 -18.51
N ARG A 28 7.99 -8.02 -18.54
CA ARG A 28 8.90 -7.40 -17.54
C ARG A 28 8.33 -7.55 -16.12
N ARG A 29 9.21 -7.44 -15.11
CA ARG A 29 8.86 -7.65 -13.69
C ARG A 29 7.62 -6.90 -13.21
N SER A 30 7.45 -5.65 -13.60
CA SER A 30 6.32 -4.80 -13.20
C SER A 30 5.37 -4.51 -14.37
N GLY A 31 5.32 -5.41 -15.37
CA GLY A 31 4.41 -5.31 -16.50
C GLY A 31 3.02 -5.87 -16.19
N ARG A 32 2.22 -6.02 -17.24
CA ARG A 32 0.85 -6.54 -17.13
C ARG A 32 0.86 -7.95 -16.54
N ALA A 33 0.09 -8.15 -15.48
CA ALA A 33 -0.18 -9.44 -14.90
C ALA A 33 -1.51 -10.00 -15.42
N ILE A 34 -1.62 -11.32 -15.51
CA ILE A 34 -2.87 -12.03 -15.79
C ILE A 34 -3.73 -11.99 -14.53
N GLU A 35 -3.12 -12.38 -13.40
CA GLU A 35 -3.79 -12.44 -12.10
C GLU A 35 -2.82 -12.10 -10.97
N THR A 36 -3.35 -11.56 -9.87
CA THR A 36 -2.60 -11.35 -8.62
C THR A 36 -3.11 -12.34 -7.60
N ILE A 37 -2.23 -13.22 -7.13
CA ILE A 37 -2.56 -14.31 -6.20
C ILE A 37 -2.04 -14.08 -4.77
N GLY A 38 -1.33 -12.99 -4.51
CA GLY A 38 -0.85 -12.73 -3.15
C GLY A 38 -0.02 -11.48 -2.98
N LYS A 39 0.40 -11.26 -1.73
CA LYS A 39 1.24 -10.13 -1.30
C LYS A 39 2.46 -10.65 -0.52
N TYR A 40 3.56 -9.92 -0.64
CA TYR A 40 4.78 -10.18 0.11
C TYR A 40 5.42 -8.87 0.57
N HIS A 41 5.56 -8.70 1.89
CA HIS A 41 6.19 -7.54 2.51
C HIS A 41 7.43 -7.97 3.31
N PRO A 42 8.63 -7.83 2.76
CA PRO A 42 9.85 -8.30 3.41
C PRO A 42 10.31 -7.43 4.59
N LYS A 43 9.84 -6.18 4.67
CA LYS A 43 10.26 -5.23 5.73
C LYS A 43 9.51 -5.38 7.05
N LEU A 44 8.45 -6.17 7.07
CA LEU A 44 7.75 -6.47 8.32
C LEU A 44 8.47 -7.57 9.10
N GLU A 45 8.42 -7.52 10.39
CA GLU A 45 8.96 -8.55 11.29
C GLU A 45 7.83 -9.13 12.14
N PRO A 46 7.49 -10.41 11.87
CA PRO A 46 7.92 -11.27 10.78
C PRO A 46 7.43 -10.77 9.41
N SER A 47 8.09 -11.18 8.32
CA SER A 47 7.69 -10.79 6.95
C SER A 47 6.28 -11.27 6.64
N LEU A 48 5.45 -10.40 6.08
CA LEU A 48 4.10 -10.75 5.67
C LEU A 48 4.13 -11.51 4.35
N ILE A 49 3.59 -12.72 4.36
CA ILE A 49 3.41 -13.56 3.18
C ILE A 49 1.94 -13.99 3.17
N GLU A 50 1.17 -13.43 2.26
CA GLU A 50 -0.22 -13.83 2.03
C GLU A 50 -0.33 -14.34 0.59
N ILE A 51 -0.68 -15.60 0.43
CA ILE A 51 -0.87 -16.26 -0.87
C ILE A 51 -2.21 -16.98 -0.83
N ASP A 52 -3.01 -16.77 -1.87
CA ASP A 52 -4.22 -17.54 -2.09
C ASP A 52 -3.83 -18.95 -2.54
N SER A 53 -4.01 -19.91 -1.61
CA SER A 53 -3.61 -21.30 -1.82
C SER A 53 -4.38 -21.96 -2.96
N GLU A 54 -5.70 -21.71 -3.09
CA GLU A 54 -6.53 -22.30 -4.12
C GLU A 54 -6.09 -21.82 -5.51
N ARG A 55 -5.89 -20.53 -5.67
CA ARG A 55 -5.43 -19.97 -6.93
C ARG A 55 -4.00 -20.39 -7.28
N ALA A 56 -3.13 -20.48 -6.28
CA ALA A 56 -1.76 -20.98 -6.46
C ALA A 56 -1.76 -22.44 -6.96
N GLN A 57 -2.57 -23.32 -6.34
CA GLN A 57 -2.71 -24.71 -6.75
C GLN A 57 -3.28 -24.83 -8.19
N TYR A 58 -4.30 -24.03 -8.50
CA TYR A 58 -4.85 -23.99 -9.86
C TYR A 58 -3.77 -23.66 -10.90
N TRP A 59 -3.02 -22.56 -10.69
CA TRP A 59 -2.00 -22.18 -11.67
C TRP A 59 -0.84 -23.15 -11.77
N LEU A 60 -0.46 -23.78 -10.67
CA LEU A 60 0.55 -24.85 -10.68
C LEU A 60 0.06 -26.07 -11.45
N SER A 61 -1.22 -26.46 -11.32
CA SER A 61 -1.81 -27.60 -12.05
C SER A 61 -1.92 -27.31 -13.55
N VAL A 62 -2.21 -26.07 -13.96
CA VAL A 62 -2.22 -25.63 -15.36
C VAL A 62 -0.79 -25.57 -15.96
N GLY A 63 0.25 -25.66 -15.14
CA GLY A 63 1.64 -25.68 -15.58
C GLY A 63 2.37 -24.35 -15.49
N ALA A 64 1.87 -23.40 -14.71
CA ALA A 64 2.60 -22.17 -14.44
C ALA A 64 3.86 -22.46 -13.61
N GLN A 65 5.00 -21.95 -14.06
CA GLN A 65 6.27 -22.18 -13.39
C GLN A 65 6.58 -21.07 -12.39
N PRO A 66 6.76 -21.38 -11.09
CA PRO A 66 7.18 -20.40 -10.12
C PRO A 66 8.67 -20.02 -10.33
N THR A 67 8.98 -18.74 -10.20
CA THR A 67 10.37 -18.28 -10.12
C THR A 67 10.98 -18.67 -8.79
N GLU A 68 12.32 -18.75 -8.70
CA GLU A 68 13.02 -19.17 -7.47
C GLU A 68 12.56 -18.44 -6.20
N PRO A 69 12.39 -17.07 -6.20
CA PRO A 69 11.90 -16.37 -5.03
C PRO A 69 10.48 -16.80 -4.63
N VAL A 70 9.59 -16.96 -5.62
CA VAL A 70 8.21 -17.41 -5.37
C VAL A 70 8.18 -18.84 -4.86
N LEU A 71 9.02 -19.71 -5.40
CA LEU A 71 9.14 -21.09 -4.94
C LEU A 71 9.54 -21.17 -3.47
N LYS A 72 10.45 -20.29 -3.01
CA LYS A 72 10.78 -20.18 -1.58
C LYS A 72 9.58 -19.76 -0.74
N LEU A 73 8.79 -18.78 -1.20
CA LEU A 73 7.58 -18.35 -0.52
C LEU A 73 6.52 -19.47 -0.45
N LEU A 74 6.28 -20.18 -1.56
CA LEU A 74 5.36 -21.30 -1.62
C LEU A 74 5.80 -22.49 -0.73
N LYS A 75 7.08 -22.66 -0.49
CA LYS A 75 7.59 -23.63 0.48
C LYS A 75 7.31 -23.20 1.91
N ILE A 76 7.41 -21.92 2.21
CA ILE A 76 7.11 -21.36 3.54
C ILE A 76 5.61 -21.45 3.87
N THR A 77 4.73 -21.20 2.88
CA THR A 77 3.27 -21.34 3.05
C THR A 77 2.79 -22.79 3.02
N GLY A 78 3.60 -23.71 2.51
CA GLY A 78 3.23 -25.12 2.39
C GLY A 78 2.55 -25.48 1.05
N ASP A 79 2.26 -24.50 0.21
CA ASP A 79 1.54 -24.71 -1.06
C ASP A 79 2.32 -25.55 -2.06
N TRP A 80 3.65 -25.42 -2.08
CA TRP A 80 4.50 -26.23 -2.93
C TRP A 80 4.48 -27.70 -2.52
N GLN A 81 4.51 -27.97 -1.21
CA GLN A 81 4.43 -29.31 -0.66
C GLN A 81 3.08 -29.97 -0.97
N LYS A 82 1.99 -29.21 -0.82
CA LYS A 82 0.63 -29.65 -1.22
C LYS A 82 0.59 -30.05 -2.68
N PHE A 83 1.12 -29.23 -3.57
CA PHE A 83 1.13 -29.51 -5.01
C PHE A 83 1.95 -30.76 -5.37
N LYS A 84 3.08 -30.96 -4.71
CA LYS A 84 3.96 -32.11 -4.97
C LYS A 84 3.63 -33.34 -4.14
N GLY A 85 2.66 -33.28 -3.22
CA GLY A 85 2.37 -34.40 -2.31
C GLY A 85 3.51 -34.70 -1.35
N LEU A 86 4.34 -33.70 -1.00
CA LEU A 86 5.46 -33.86 -0.09
C LEU A 86 5.01 -33.60 1.36
N PRO A 87 5.70 -34.18 2.37
CA PRO A 87 5.44 -33.85 3.77
C PRO A 87 5.78 -32.37 4.04
N GLY A 88 5.10 -31.77 5.05
CA GLY A 88 5.30 -30.36 5.41
C GLY A 88 4.31 -29.41 4.75
N ALA A 89 3.13 -29.88 4.38
CA ALA A 89 2.06 -29.08 3.78
C ALA A 89 1.50 -27.98 4.71
N GLU A 90 1.74 -28.06 6.01
CA GLU A 90 1.36 -27.03 6.99
C GLU A 90 2.18 -25.75 6.86
N GLY A 91 3.34 -25.84 6.19
CA GLY A 91 4.26 -24.71 6.04
C GLY A 91 5.00 -24.33 7.33
N THR A 92 5.81 -23.29 7.23
CA THR A 92 6.61 -22.73 8.35
C THR A 92 6.34 -21.24 8.53
N LEU A 93 5.15 -20.78 8.13
CA LEU A 93 4.77 -19.38 8.20
C LEU A 93 4.64 -18.91 9.65
N LYS A 94 5.36 -17.88 10.03
CA LYS A 94 5.24 -17.25 11.35
C LYS A 94 3.98 -16.37 11.38
N PRO A 95 3.10 -16.51 12.38
CA PRO A 95 1.93 -15.65 12.48
C PRO A 95 2.32 -14.19 12.69
N GLN A 96 1.56 -13.30 12.10
CA GLN A 96 1.75 -11.87 12.31
C GLN A 96 1.22 -11.48 13.69
N PRO A 97 1.90 -10.57 14.42
CA PRO A 97 1.37 -10.03 15.65
C PRO A 97 0.06 -9.27 15.36
N THR A 98 -0.99 -9.59 16.10
CA THR A 98 -2.24 -8.85 16.01
C THR A 98 -2.01 -7.43 16.49
N LYS A 99 -2.42 -6.46 15.69
CA LYS A 99 -2.38 -5.07 16.12
C LYS A 99 -3.44 -4.87 17.21
N PRO A 100 -3.09 -4.20 18.32
CA PRO A 100 -4.09 -3.86 19.32
C PRO A 100 -5.19 -2.99 18.71
N ASP A 101 -6.40 -3.13 19.19
CA ASP A 101 -7.53 -2.37 18.70
C ASP A 101 -7.28 -0.86 18.94
N LYS A 102 -7.62 -0.08 17.95
CA LYS A 102 -7.49 1.39 18.03
C LYS A 102 -8.34 1.99 19.14
N LEU A 103 -9.50 1.38 19.43
CA LEU A 103 -10.36 1.80 20.53
C LEU A 103 -9.72 1.55 21.88
N GLU A 104 -9.09 0.39 22.06
CA GLU A 104 -8.37 0.08 23.31
C GLU A 104 -7.19 1.02 23.53
N LEU A 105 -6.40 1.28 22.47
CA LEU A 105 -5.29 2.24 22.54
C LEU A 105 -5.78 3.67 22.85
N PHE A 106 -6.89 4.07 22.24
CA PHE A 106 -7.47 5.38 22.49
C PHE A 106 -7.99 5.51 23.92
N ASN A 107 -8.73 4.50 24.40
CA ASN A 107 -9.24 4.49 25.77
C ASN A 107 -8.11 4.43 26.80
N ALA A 108 -7.06 3.67 26.54
CA ALA A 108 -5.87 3.64 27.40
C ALA A 108 -5.16 4.99 27.43
N ALA A 109 -5.04 5.66 26.29
CA ALA A 109 -4.46 7.01 26.19
C ALA A 109 -5.33 8.05 26.91
N LEU A 110 -6.66 7.96 26.83
CA LEU A 110 -7.58 8.83 27.57
C LEU A 110 -7.49 8.62 29.08
N ALA A 111 -7.41 7.37 29.52
CA ALA A 111 -7.25 7.03 30.94
C ALA A 111 -5.91 7.60 31.47
N ALA A 112 -4.83 7.41 30.73
CA ALA A 112 -3.52 7.95 31.11
C ALA A 112 -3.50 9.50 31.13
N ALA A 113 -4.17 10.14 30.16
CA ALA A 113 -4.27 11.61 30.13
C ALA A 113 -5.20 12.18 31.22
N GLY A 114 -6.16 11.37 31.70
CA GLY A 114 -7.03 11.75 32.82
C GLY A 114 -6.35 11.67 34.19
N GLU A 115 -5.25 10.96 34.32
CA GLU A 115 -4.44 10.87 35.54
C GLU A 115 -3.31 11.91 35.62
N GLU A 116 -2.97 12.57 34.52
CA GLU A 116 -2.00 13.66 34.58
C GLU A 116 -2.61 14.91 35.23
N PRO A 117 -1.96 15.53 36.21
CA PRO A 117 -2.46 16.76 36.79
C PRO A 117 -2.57 17.82 35.68
N ASN A 118 -3.78 18.36 35.58
CA ASN A 118 -4.15 19.43 34.66
C ASN A 118 -3.15 20.57 34.75
N THR A 119 -2.07 20.54 33.99
CA THR A 119 -1.22 21.67 33.79
C THR A 119 -2.01 22.69 33.00
N GLU A 120 -2.50 23.72 33.67
CA GLU A 120 -3.21 24.83 33.10
C GLU A 120 -2.57 25.25 31.77
N ALA A 121 -3.36 25.25 30.72
CA ALA A 121 -2.93 25.70 29.40
C ALA A 121 -2.47 27.17 29.50
N THR A 122 -1.20 27.34 29.71
CA THR A 122 -0.55 28.65 29.78
C THR A 122 -0.59 29.29 28.40
N THR A 123 -1.27 30.41 28.37
CA THR A 123 -1.30 31.49 27.39
C THR A 123 -2.21 31.31 26.15
N PRO A 124 -3.28 32.13 26.10
CA PRO A 124 -3.97 32.38 24.86
C PRO A 124 -3.03 33.08 23.88
N ARG A 125 -2.79 32.49 22.76
CA ARG A 125 -2.03 33.06 21.64
C ARG A 125 -2.71 34.37 21.24
N LYS A 126 -2.08 35.50 21.60
CA LYS A 126 -2.50 36.85 21.25
C LYS A 126 -2.73 36.91 19.75
N LYS A 127 -3.99 37.10 19.35
CA LYS A 127 -4.39 37.33 17.97
C LYS A 127 -3.65 38.58 17.51
N ALA A 128 -2.75 38.44 16.55
CA ALA A 128 -2.10 39.57 15.93
C ALA A 128 -3.17 40.42 15.25
N ASP A 129 -3.24 41.63 15.69
CA ASP A 129 -4.07 42.72 15.23
C ASP A 129 -3.86 42.89 13.72
N ARG A 130 -4.85 42.51 12.90
CA ARG A 130 -4.91 42.87 11.50
C ARG A 130 -5.42 44.30 11.45
N ARG A 131 -4.51 45.27 11.39
CA ARG A 131 -4.82 46.60 10.95
C ARG A 131 -5.60 46.60 9.65
N PRO A 132 -6.78 47.24 9.56
CA PRO A 132 -7.44 47.49 8.28
C PRO A 132 -6.62 48.55 7.53
N LYS A 133 -6.20 48.22 6.35
CA LYS A 133 -5.63 49.21 5.43
C LYS A 133 -6.80 49.88 4.70
N ALA A 134 -6.89 51.18 4.97
CA ALA A 134 -7.86 52.09 4.43
C ALA A 134 -7.96 52.07 2.89
N GLU A 135 -9.17 52.32 2.46
CA GLU A 135 -9.58 52.73 1.14
C GLU A 135 -8.69 53.86 0.59
N ASP A 136 -8.39 53.78 -0.68
CA ASP A 136 -8.37 55.01 -1.46
C ASP A 136 -8.92 54.73 -2.86
N THR A 137 -9.85 55.59 -3.18
CA THR A 137 -10.70 55.79 -4.30
C THR A 137 -9.91 56.30 -5.50
N ALA A 138 -10.37 55.95 -6.69
CA ALA A 138 -10.57 56.81 -7.87
C ALA A 138 -10.44 55.92 -9.12
N GLU A 139 -11.55 55.71 -9.76
CA GLU A 139 -12.11 56.43 -10.90
C GLU A 139 -11.29 56.26 -12.19
N THR A 140 -11.94 55.76 -13.14
CA THR A 140 -12.32 56.34 -14.42
C THR A 140 -11.95 55.47 -15.63
N THR A 141 -12.97 54.94 -16.24
CA THR A 141 -13.55 55.17 -17.58
C THR A 141 -12.89 54.52 -18.79
N THR A 142 -13.80 53.90 -19.50
CA THR A 142 -14.05 53.78 -20.94
C THR A 142 -13.33 52.74 -21.79
N GLU A 143 -14.22 51.91 -22.25
CA GLU A 143 -14.69 51.71 -23.64
C GLU A 143 -13.69 50.98 -24.57
N SER A 144 -14.19 49.97 -25.06
CA SER A 144 -14.84 49.72 -26.31
C SER A 144 -14.13 48.69 -27.19
N SER A 145 -14.89 47.74 -27.51
CA SER A 145 -15.26 47.20 -28.80
C SER A 145 -14.30 46.28 -29.56
N THR A 146 -14.90 45.14 -29.86
CA THR A 146 -15.03 44.55 -31.21
C THR A 146 -13.75 44.02 -31.86
N ASP A 147 -13.61 42.76 -32.15
CA ASP A 147 -14.11 42.08 -33.36
C ASP A 147 -13.42 40.72 -33.48
N ALA A 148 -14.14 39.72 -33.75
CA ALA A 148 -13.69 38.53 -34.44
C ALA A 148 -13.85 38.87 -35.96
N PRO A 149 -13.36 38.14 -36.95
CA PRO A 149 -13.26 36.68 -37.04
C PRO A 149 -12.13 36.11 -37.97
N ALA A 150 -12.08 34.80 -38.00
CA ALA A 150 -11.92 33.86 -39.12
C ALA A 150 -10.65 33.76 -39.98
N GLU A 151 -10.33 32.51 -40.17
CA GLU A 151 -9.80 31.84 -41.39
C GLU A 151 -8.38 32.14 -41.92
N SER A 152 -7.54 31.19 -41.85
CA SER A 152 -7.12 30.30 -42.94
C SER A 152 -6.21 29.21 -42.41
#